data_d26f35c5b8dca9acfc0dfb42d939e223
#
_entry.id   d26f35c5b8dca9acfc0dfb42d939e223
#
_cell.length_a   1.000
_cell.length_b   1.000
_cell.length_c   1.000
_cell.angle_alpha   90.00
_cell.angle_beta   90.00
_cell.angle_gamma   90.00
#
_symmetry.space_group_name_H-M   'P 1'
#
loop_
_entity.id
_entity.type
_entity.pdbx_description
1 polymer ?
#
loop_
_entity_poly.entity_id
_entity_poly.type
_entity_poly.pdbx_seq_one_letter_code
_entity_poly.pdbx_strand_id
1 'polypeptide(L)'
;MHVVNPCNWFYARRTVLCCATALALLGLYPSARGGGVTLITHGFNSDIGTWIIPMAGKIINYQSFPGTNSTCYELSITKSGQIYTATPSLIAGVSPVTSDSGEIIVKLDWSTISTTLGVSTVNIATAAAAALLSTNLIPELGGRPLTELPLHLIGHSRGGSVVTELARLLGAQGVWVDQVTTLDPDPVSLYGDPAIKNYANVLFADNYWQDMGDGLLVPNGQMVSGAYNRQLTNLDGGYSSSHSDVHLWYHGTIQLETPASDTQTNITSAERQTWWTPAEELGTNAGFIYSLIGGGDRLSVAEPAGPGTGRIRDGFNQVWDLGIAGTPNRNPLPADSGSWPNLLRLNVTGTNHLSVDETVSVEFYDQFGSSTAAVATVAFLLDRDVNPYDTNEIELAQFALAGTGTNSVSYGTADLPLNPASVPPGNYSLLARISNGAHTRYLYAPQTLTLAPSRQPPVLLSAGFRNDSFGFTISGWPGQAVVVETSSNLVQWTALATNTLTTTSFDFIDAARTDEPQRYYRALLAP
;
A
#
# COMPACT_ATOMS: atom_id res chain seq x y z
N MET A 1 13.58 -48.49 -53.06
CA MET A 1 13.80 -47.01 -53.09
C MET A 1 12.52 -46.34 -52.63
N HIS A 2 12.44 -46.02 -51.34
CA HIS A 2 11.38 -45.16 -50.80
C HIS A 2 12.05 -43.99 -50.15
N VAL A 3 11.79 -42.81 -50.70
CA VAL A 3 12.21 -41.52 -50.17
C VAL A 3 11.23 -41.15 -49.06
N VAL A 4 11.72 -41.05 -47.82
CA VAL A 4 10.94 -40.53 -46.70
C VAL A 4 11.23 -39.02 -46.58
N ASN A 5 10.19 -38.25 -46.67
CA ASN A 5 10.20 -36.79 -46.63
C ASN A 5 10.31 -36.29 -45.19
N PRO A 6 11.29 -35.46 -44.82
CA PRO A 6 11.43 -34.94 -43.44
C PRO A 6 10.77 -33.57 -43.30
N CYS A 7 9.46 -33.52 -43.11
CA CYS A 7 8.77 -32.27 -42.88
C CYS A 7 7.60 -32.42 -41.92
N ASN A 8 7.87 -32.74 -40.63
CA ASN A 8 6.81 -32.66 -39.60
C ASN A 8 7.32 -32.49 -38.16
N TRP A 9 8.51 -31.91 -37.98
CA TRP A 9 9.07 -31.72 -36.60
C TRP A 9 9.20 -30.25 -36.15
N PHE A 10 8.73 -29.28 -36.95
CA PHE A 10 8.89 -27.86 -36.61
C PHE A 10 7.65 -27.18 -36.01
N TYR A 11 6.49 -27.83 -35.94
CA TYR A 11 5.27 -27.20 -35.44
C TYR A 11 4.97 -27.48 -33.95
N ALA A 12 5.58 -28.48 -33.35
CA ALA A 12 5.32 -28.80 -31.92
C ALA A 12 6.15 -28.01 -30.91
N ARG A 13 7.23 -27.35 -31.31
CA ARG A 13 8.09 -26.56 -30.40
C ARG A 13 7.71 -25.08 -30.27
N ARG A 14 6.90 -24.52 -31.14
CA ARG A 14 6.49 -23.11 -31.06
C ARG A 14 5.28 -22.86 -30.15
N THR A 15 4.44 -23.83 -29.96
CA THR A 15 3.21 -23.69 -29.15
C THR A 15 3.49 -23.83 -27.64
N VAL A 16 4.54 -24.54 -27.25
CA VAL A 16 4.91 -24.69 -25.82
C VAL A 16 5.68 -23.48 -25.29
N LEU A 17 6.37 -22.73 -26.16
CA LEU A 17 7.14 -21.55 -25.74
C LEU A 17 6.27 -20.30 -25.53
N CYS A 18 5.12 -20.21 -26.23
CA CYS A 18 4.18 -19.09 -26.03
C CYS A 18 3.35 -19.23 -24.75
N CYS A 19 3.04 -20.46 -24.30
CA CYS A 19 2.32 -20.64 -23.03
C CYS A 19 3.21 -20.46 -21.79
N ALA A 20 4.52 -20.76 -21.88
CA ALA A 20 5.44 -20.58 -20.77
C ALA A 20 5.81 -19.09 -20.53
N THR A 21 5.86 -18.28 -21.58
CA THR A 21 6.10 -16.83 -21.46
C THR A 21 4.85 -16.06 -21.02
N ALA A 22 3.66 -16.52 -21.32
CA ALA A 22 2.43 -15.89 -20.84
C ALA A 22 2.15 -16.20 -19.36
N LEU A 23 2.54 -17.38 -18.85
CA LEU A 23 2.45 -17.70 -17.41
C LEU A 23 3.54 -17.00 -16.58
N ALA A 24 4.69 -16.67 -17.14
CA ALA A 24 5.76 -15.97 -16.42
C ALA A 24 5.50 -14.46 -16.28
N LEU A 25 4.62 -13.89 -17.09
CA LEU A 25 4.23 -12.47 -17.01
C LEU A 25 3.05 -12.23 -16.06
N LEU A 26 2.31 -13.26 -15.67
CA LEU A 26 1.22 -13.17 -14.69
C LEU A 26 1.71 -13.27 -13.22
N GLY A 27 3.01 -13.46 -12.99
CA GLY A 27 3.59 -13.63 -11.66
C GLY A 27 4.48 -12.48 -11.16
N LEU A 28 4.52 -11.34 -11.84
CA LEU A 28 5.45 -10.23 -11.52
C LEU A 28 4.77 -8.91 -11.14
N TYR A 29 3.48 -8.91 -10.80
CA TYR A 29 2.96 -7.77 -10.09
C TYR A 29 3.26 -8.00 -8.60
N PRO A 30 4.09 -7.15 -7.96
CA PRO A 30 4.18 -7.17 -6.51
C PRO A 30 2.74 -6.95 -6.02
N SER A 31 2.23 -7.86 -5.22
CA SER A 31 0.95 -7.64 -4.56
C SER A 31 1.13 -6.42 -3.68
N ALA A 32 0.66 -5.29 -4.14
CA ALA A 32 0.67 -4.07 -3.38
C ALA A 32 -0.07 -4.31 -2.09
N ARG A 33 0.58 -3.97 -1.02
CA ARG A 33 0.02 -4.10 0.31
C ARG A 33 0.38 -2.84 1.06
N GLY A 34 -0.63 -2.10 1.45
CA GLY A 34 -0.43 -0.92 2.26
C GLY A 34 -1.73 -0.58 2.95
N GLY A 35 -1.74 -0.65 4.27
CA GLY A 35 -2.76 0.03 5.04
C GLY A 35 -2.56 1.54 4.90
N GLY A 36 -3.62 2.28 4.64
CA GLY A 36 -3.60 3.72 4.48
C GLY A 36 -4.95 4.35 4.75
N VAL A 37 -5.09 5.61 4.40
CA VAL A 37 -6.36 6.34 4.42
C VAL A 37 -6.64 6.85 3.03
N THR A 38 -7.69 6.36 2.39
CA THR A 38 -8.21 6.91 1.14
C THR A 38 -9.38 7.85 1.43
N LEU A 39 -9.16 9.15 1.22
CA LEU A 39 -10.21 10.18 1.36
C LEU A 39 -10.73 10.57 -0.02
N ILE A 40 -12.07 10.51 -0.20
CA ILE A 40 -12.74 10.86 -1.46
C ILE A 40 -13.75 11.97 -1.21
N THR A 41 -13.73 13.02 -2.06
CA THR A 41 -14.65 14.14 -1.93
C THR A 41 -15.23 14.62 -3.26
N HIS A 42 -16.47 15.13 -3.18
CA HIS A 42 -17.27 15.66 -4.30
C HIS A 42 -16.98 17.15 -4.58
N GLY A 43 -17.64 17.67 -5.60
CA GLY A 43 -17.57 19.06 -6.04
C GLY A 43 -18.79 19.91 -5.67
N PHE A 44 -19.03 20.94 -6.50
CA PHE A 44 -20.15 21.87 -6.39
C PHE A 44 -21.48 21.16 -6.65
N ASN A 45 -22.51 21.47 -5.84
CA ASN A 45 -23.86 20.94 -5.98
C ASN A 45 -23.91 19.40 -6.17
N SER A 46 -23.08 18.70 -5.43
CA SER A 46 -22.96 17.24 -5.47
C SER A 46 -22.95 16.70 -4.05
N ASP A 47 -23.08 15.39 -3.93
CA ASP A 47 -23.09 14.66 -2.67
C ASP A 47 -22.25 13.36 -2.79
N ILE A 48 -22.18 12.61 -1.71
CA ILE A 48 -21.47 11.33 -1.70
C ILE A 48 -22.29 10.17 -2.27
N GLY A 49 -23.62 10.31 -2.39
CA GLY A 49 -24.54 9.22 -2.71
C GLY A 49 -24.43 8.74 -4.14
N THR A 50 -24.10 9.64 -5.07
CA THR A 50 -24.13 9.36 -6.50
C THR A 50 -22.97 8.46 -6.95
N TRP A 51 -21.74 8.80 -6.61
CA TRP A 51 -20.56 8.15 -7.15
C TRP A 51 -19.50 7.78 -6.09
N ILE A 52 -19.41 8.53 -4.99
CA ILE A 52 -18.39 8.28 -3.95
C ILE A 52 -18.68 6.97 -3.19
N ILE A 53 -19.94 6.74 -2.79
CA ILE A 53 -20.31 5.51 -2.09
C ILE A 53 -20.06 4.27 -2.96
N PRO A 54 -20.48 4.19 -4.23
CA PRO A 54 -20.14 3.08 -5.11
C PRO A 54 -18.64 2.88 -5.27
N MET A 55 -17.88 3.93 -5.54
CA MET A 55 -16.43 3.89 -5.70
C MET A 55 -15.73 3.39 -4.43
N ALA A 56 -16.06 3.95 -3.28
CA ALA A 56 -15.51 3.55 -1.98
C ALA A 56 -15.74 2.05 -1.71
N GLY A 57 -16.94 1.55 -2.05
CA GLY A 57 -17.28 0.13 -1.92
C GLY A 57 -16.47 -0.81 -2.82
N LYS A 58 -15.81 -0.30 -3.87
CA LYS A 58 -14.95 -1.09 -4.75
C LYS A 58 -13.48 -1.06 -4.36
N ILE A 59 -13.02 0.01 -3.72
CA ILE A 59 -11.64 0.12 -3.24
C ILE A 59 -11.29 -1.01 -2.29
N ILE A 60 -12.19 -1.37 -1.37
CA ILE A 60 -11.98 -2.44 -0.39
C ILE A 60 -11.79 -3.83 -1.02
N ASN A 61 -12.21 -4.00 -2.26
CA ASN A 61 -12.12 -5.26 -2.99
C ASN A 61 -11.17 -5.17 -4.20
N TYR A 62 -10.35 -4.13 -4.26
CA TYR A 62 -9.49 -3.88 -5.41
C TYR A 62 -8.50 -5.03 -5.64
N GLN A 63 -8.61 -5.69 -6.81
CA GLN A 63 -7.71 -6.76 -7.28
C GLN A 63 -7.26 -7.76 -6.20
N SER A 64 -8.17 -8.19 -5.35
CA SER A 64 -7.87 -9.10 -4.23
C SER A 64 -6.94 -8.47 -3.17
N PHE A 65 -7.08 -7.17 -2.93
CA PHE A 65 -6.46 -6.53 -1.78
C PHE A 65 -6.75 -7.37 -0.53
N PRO A 66 -5.74 -7.77 0.24
CA PRO A 66 -5.96 -8.62 1.39
C PRO A 66 -6.72 -7.85 2.45
N GLY A 67 -7.88 -8.35 2.79
CA GLY A 67 -8.72 -7.78 3.83
C GLY A 67 -10.18 -7.82 3.42
N THR A 68 -10.97 -8.53 4.19
CA THR A 68 -12.42 -8.62 4.00
C THR A 68 -13.18 -7.63 4.85
N ASN A 69 -12.51 -6.99 5.81
CA ASN A 69 -13.08 -6.19 6.89
C ASN A 69 -12.52 -4.78 6.93
N SER A 70 -12.49 -4.09 5.79
CA SER A 70 -12.08 -2.69 5.73
C SER A 70 -13.04 -1.78 6.49
N THR A 71 -12.53 -0.61 6.85
CA THR A 71 -13.26 0.42 7.60
C THR A 71 -13.68 1.55 6.67
N CYS A 72 -14.94 1.97 6.73
CA CYS A 72 -15.44 3.08 5.93
C CYS A 72 -16.19 4.10 6.80
N TYR A 73 -15.68 5.33 6.81
CA TYR A 73 -16.28 6.47 7.51
C TYR A 73 -16.88 7.46 6.52
N GLU A 74 -17.94 8.12 6.95
CA GLU A 74 -18.38 9.39 6.40
C GLU A 74 -17.88 10.50 7.33
N LEU A 75 -17.23 11.51 6.76
CA LEU A 75 -16.77 12.70 7.46
C LEU A 75 -17.59 13.88 6.95
N SER A 76 -18.68 14.19 7.66
CA SER A 76 -19.59 15.29 7.28
C SER A 76 -19.08 16.62 7.79
N ILE A 77 -18.93 17.61 6.90
CA ILE A 77 -18.62 18.99 7.27
C ILE A 77 -19.87 19.85 7.21
N THR A 78 -20.19 20.45 8.34
CA THR A 78 -21.31 21.37 8.49
C THR A 78 -20.83 22.75 8.91
N LYS A 79 -21.67 23.78 8.72
CA LYS A 79 -21.38 25.18 9.06
C LYS A 79 -22.46 25.73 9.97
N SER A 80 -22.03 26.36 11.07
CA SER A 80 -22.89 27.16 11.94
C SER A 80 -22.22 28.51 12.21
N GLY A 81 -22.79 29.58 11.68
CA GLY A 81 -22.15 30.90 11.69
C GLY A 81 -20.81 30.89 10.91
N GLN A 82 -19.70 31.13 11.58
CA GLN A 82 -18.35 31.06 11.01
C GLN A 82 -17.59 29.77 11.41
N ILE A 83 -18.24 28.86 12.13
CA ILE A 83 -17.63 27.63 12.63
C ILE A 83 -17.96 26.50 11.65
N TYR A 84 -16.92 25.77 11.25
CA TYR A 84 -17.01 24.56 10.44
C TYR A 84 -16.69 23.37 11.34
N THR A 85 -17.57 22.38 11.37
CA THR A 85 -17.43 21.18 12.22
C THR A 85 -17.38 19.94 11.34
N ALA A 86 -16.37 19.12 11.56
CA ALA A 86 -16.23 17.81 10.95
C ALA A 86 -16.73 16.74 11.93
N THR A 87 -17.67 15.91 11.50
CA THR A 87 -18.27 14.84 12.31
C THR A 87 -18.10 13.50 11.61
N PRO A 88 -17.37 12.53 12.19
CA PRO A 88 -17.21 11.20 11.64
C PRO A 88 -18.40 10.31 11.98
N SER A 89 -18.70 9.40 11.08
CA SER A 89 -19.70 8.35 11.27
C SER A 89 -19.21 7.07 10.61
N LEU A 90 -19.12 5.97 11.34
CA LEU A 90 -18.81 4.66 10.78
C LEU A 90 -20.02 4.18 9.96
N ILE A 91 -19.82 3.98 8.67
CA ILE A 91 -20.91 3.65 7.74
C ILE A 91 -20.90 2.17 7.36
N ALA A 92 -19.70 1.60 7.20
CA ALA A 92 -19.55 0.20 6.80
C ALA A 92 -18.25 -0.38 7.33
N GLY A 93 -18.23 -1.71 7.44
CA GLY A 93 -17.08 -2.46 7.89
C GLY A 93 -16.97 -2.56 9.42
N VAL A 94 -15.77 -2.76 9.87
CA VAL A 94 -15.41 -2.94 11.28
C VAL A 94 -14.54 -1.77 11.77
N SER A 95 -14.32 -1.71 13.07
CA SER A 95 -13.35 -0.77 13.66
C SER A 95 -11.96 -0.96 13.04
N PRO A 96 -11.17 0.13 12.81
CA PRO A 96 -9.81 0.02 12.29
C PRO A 96 -8.91 -0.91 13.10
N VAL A 97 -9.12 -1.03 14.40
CA VAL A 97 -8.35 -1.91 15.29
C VAL A 97 -8.66 -3.39 15.08
N THR A 98 -9.82 -3.70 14.52
CA THR A 98 -10.25 -5.09 14.26
C THR A 98 -10.33 -5.42 12.76
N SER A 99 -9.98 -4.46 11.90
CA SER A 99 -9.85 -4.67 10.45
C SER A 99 -8.59 -5.48 10.15
N ASP A 100 -8.66 -6.35 9.16
CA ASP A 100 -7.52 -7.12 8.67
C ASP A 100 -6.86 -6.49 7.42
N SER A 101 -7.40 -5.38 6.92
CA SER A 101 -6.91 -4.70 5.72
C SER A 101 -5.99 -3.53 6.00
N GLY A 102 -6.07 -2.94 7.20
CA GLY A 102 -5.38 -1.70 7.54
C GLY A 102 -5.79 -0.46 6.71
N GLU A 103 -6.71 -0.60 5.75
CA GLU A 103 -7.18 0.52 4.92
C GLU A 103 -8.42 1.16 5.54
N ILE A 104 -8.40 2.49 5.66
CA ILE A 104 -9.51 3.29 6.14
C ILE A 104 -10.01 4.17 5.01
N ILE A 105 -11.26 4.00 4.61
CA ILE A 105 -11.88 4.83 3.58
C ILE A 105 -12.71 5.93 4.22
N VAL A 106 -12.44 7.17 3.84
CA VAL A 106 -13.13 8.36 4.34
C VAL A 106 -13.87 9.04 3.20
N LYS A 107 -15.19 9.06 3.26
CA LYS A 107 -16.03 9.84 2.34
C LYS A 107 -16.25 11.21 2.95
N LEU A 108 -15.62 12.24 2.40
CA LEU A 108 -15.73 13.61 2.87
C LEU A 108 -16.97 14.27 2.23
N ASP A 109 -17.99 14.49 3.06
CA ASP A 109 -19.26 15.11 2.65
C ASP A 109 -19.39 16.56 3.17
N TRP A 110 -19.58 17.48 2.25
CA TRP A 110 -19.91 18.88 2.51
C TRP A 110 -21.06 19.37 1.64
N SER A 111 -21.90 18.45 1.17
CA SER A 111 -23.03 18.68 0.26
C SER A 111 -23.96 19.77 0.77
N THR A 112 -24.26 19.79 2.07
CA THR A 112 -25.17 20.77 2.69
C THR A 112 -24.71 22.23 2.58
N ILE A 113 -23.42 22.45 2.29
CA ILE A 113 -22.79 23.79 2.20
C ILE A 113 -22.07 24.02 0.87
N SER A 114 -22.10 23.06 -0.05
CA SER A 114 -21.34 23.08 -1.31
C SER A 114 -21.73 24.23 -2.24
N THR A 115 -22.96 24.73 -2.13
CA THR A 115 -23.51 25.86 -2.91
C THR A 115 -23.64 27.15 -2.10
N THR A 116 -23.18 27.18 -0.84
CA THR A 116 -23.33 28.32 0.05
C THR A 116 -22.31 29.40 -0.28
N LEU A 117 -22.75 30.60 -0.65
CA LEU A 117 -21.87 31.74 -0.90
C LEU A 117 -21.03 32.08 0.33
N GLY A 118 -19.75 32.37 0.11
CA GLY A 118 -18.79 32.64 1.17
C GLY A 118 -18.24 31.39 1.87
N VAL A 119 -18.55 30.20 1.36
CA VAL A 119 -17.89 28.94 1.74
C VAL A 119 -16.88 28.58 0.66
N SER A 120 -15.59 28.76 0.97
CA SER A 120 -14.51 28.36 0.08
C SER A 120 -14.01 26.94 0.40
N THR A 121 -13.33 26.34 -0.54
CA THR A 121 -12.65 25.05 -0.34
C THR A 121 -11.57 25.10 0.74
N VAL A 122 -11.02 26.28 1.04
CA VAL A 122 -10.12 26.49 2.18
C VAL A 122 -10.80 26.17 3.50
N ASN A 123 -12.06 26.58 3.68
CA ASN A 123 -12.81 26.32 4.91
C ASN A 123 -13.05 24.82 5.10
N ILE A 124 -13.43 24.12 4.00
CA ILE A 124 -13.65 22.67 4.01
C ILE A 124 -12.35 21.92 4.30
N ALA A 125 -11.28 22.28 3.58
CA ALA A 125 -9.95 21.68 3.79
C ALA A 125 -9.41 21.92 5.20
N THR A 126 -9.66 23.10 5.79
CA THR A 126 -9.26 23.40 7.18
C THR A 126 -9.97 22.50 8.19
N ALA A 127 -11.29 22.32 8.04
CA ALA A 127 -12.05 21.43 8.91
C ALA A 127 -11.63 19.95 8.73
N ALA A 128 -11.39 19.53 7.49
CA ALA A 128 -10.91 18.18 7.18
C ALA A 128 -9.49 17.95 7.75
N ALA A 129 -8.57 18.92 7.61
CA ALA A 129 -7.22 18.81 8.17
C ALA A 129 -7.26 18.69 9.70
N ALA A 130 -8.04 19.53 10.36
CA ALA A 130 -8.23 19.46 11.81
C ALA A 130 -8.79 18.09 12.26
N ALA A 131 -9.69 17.52 11.47
CA ALA A 131 -10.25 16.21 11.72
C ALA A 131 -9.19 15.10 11.56
N LEU A 132 -8.44 15.06 10.44
CA LEU A 132 -7.42 14.03 10.19
C LEU A 132 -6.27 14.07 11.21
N LEU A 133 -5.94 15.26 11.72
CA LEU A 133 -4.92 15.47 12.75
C LEU A 133 -5.42 15.21 14.19
N SER A 134 -6.74 15.06 14.35
CA SER A 134 -7.35 14.92 15.68
C SER A 134 -7.12 13.53 16.25
N THR A 135 -6.64 13.47 17.48
CA THR A 135 -6.52 12.23 18.26
C THR A 135 -7.85 11.72 18.81
N ASN A 136 -8.93 12.50 18.67
CA ASN A 136 -10.25 12.18 19.23
C ASN A 136 -11.32 11.98 18.14
N LEU A 137 -10.93 11.98 16.86
CA LEU A 137 -11.89 11.87 15.78
C LEU A 137 -12.56 10.50 15.75
N ILE A 138 -11.77 9.44 15.85
CA ILE A 138 -12.22 8.05 15.83
C ILE A 138 -11.87 7.40 17.17
N PRO A 139 -12.86 7.21 18.08
CA PRO A 139 -12.59 6.63 19.40
C PRO A 139 -11.93 5.26 19.36
N GLU A 140 -12.24 4.44 18.35
CA GLU A 140 -11.70 3.10 18.16
C GLU A 140 -10.18 3.11 17.88
N LEU A 141 -9.62 4.22 17.41
CA LEU A 141 -8.17 4.36 17.24
C LEU A 141 -7.41 4.65 18.53
N GLY A 142 -8.11 4.76 19.67
CA GLY A 142 -7.46 4.87 20.99
C GLY A 142 -6.58 6.11 21.15
N GLY A 143 -6.98 7.24 20.60
CA GLY A 143 -6.24 8.50 20.70
C GLY A 143 -5.21 8.71 19.58
N ARG A 144 -5.32 7.99 18.48
CA ARG A 144 -4.43 8.09 17.30
C ARG A 144 -5.11 8.88 16.18
N PRO A 145 -4.41 9.81 15.50
CA PRO A 145 -4.94 10.51 14.35
C PRO A 145 -4.84 9.67 13.06
N LEU A 146 -5.71 9.94 12.10
CA LEU A 146 -5.67 9.28 10.79
C LEU A 146 -4.37 9.56 10.00
N THR A 147 -3.70 10.65 10.32
CA THR A 147 -2.40 11.02 9.74
C THR A 147 -1.23 10.12 10.16
N GLU A 148 -1.43 9.13 11.02
CA GLU A 148 -0.42 8.09 11.27
C GLU A 148 -0.22 7.17 10.07
N LEU A 149 -1.24 7.03 9.20
CA LEU A 149 -1.19 6.21 8.00
C LEU A 149 -0.87 7.05 6.75
N PRO A 150 -0.37 6.46 5.67
CA PRO A 150 -0.27 7.11 4.37
C PRO A 150 -1.63 7.63 3.90
N LEU A 151 -1.64 8.79 3.27
CA LEU A 151 -2.87 9.45 2.83
C LEU A 151 -2.98 9.47 1.32
N HIS A 152 -4.08 8.96 0.77
CA HIS A 152 -4.50 9.17 -0.62
C HIS A 152 -5.74 10.06 -0.64
N LEU A 153 -5.62 11.24 -1.25
CA LEU A 153 -6.67 12.25 -1.30
C LEU A 153 -7.22 12.35 -2.72
N ILE A 154 -8.51 12.05 -2.91
CA ILE A 154 -9.19 12.05 -4.23
C ILE A 154 -10.26 13.13 -4.24
N GLY A 155 -10.22 14.06 -5.19
CA GLY A 155 -11.17 15.15 -5.29
C GLY A 155 -11.64 15.44 -6.72
N HIS A 156 -12.97 15.49 -6.91
CA HIS A 156 -13.60 15.83 -8.19
C HIS A 156 -14.04 17.29 -8.23
N SER A 157 -13.84 17.97 -9.36
CA SER A 157 -14.34 19.34 -9.57
C SER A 157 -13.78 20.32 -8.52
N ARG A 158 -14.62 21.07 -7.81
CA ARG A 158 -14.23 21.85 -6.61
C ARG A 158 -13.53 21.01 -5.54
N GLY A 159 -13.85 19.71 -5.46
CA GLY A 159 -13.15 18.77 -4.57
C GLY A 159 -11.66 18.64 -4.87
N GLY A 160 -11.23 18.87 -6.11
CA GLY A 160 -9.81 18.99 -6.46
C GLY A 160 -9.10 20.13 -5.71
N SER A 161 -9.78 21.29 -5.57
CA SER A 161 -9.29 22.40 -4.74
C SER A 161 -9.28 22.05 -3.23
N VAL A 162 -10.29 21.29 -2.76
CA VAL A 162 -10.30 20.81 -1.36
C VAL A 162 -9.08 19.93 -1.07
N VAL A 163 -8.81 18.93 -1.89
CA VAL A 163 -7.74 17.95 -1.60
C VAL A 163 -6.34 18.55 -1.75
N THR A 164 -6.13 19.46 -2.70
CA THR A 164 -4.83 20.14 -2.84
C THR A 164 -4.58 21.14 -1.70
N GLU A 165 -5.60 21.84 -1.24
CA GLU A 165 -5.53 22.72 -0.08
C GLU A 165 -5.37 21.92 1.22
N LEU A 166 -6.05 20.78 1.35
CA LEU A 166 -5.88 19.84 2.45
C LEU A 166 -4.42 19.34 2.53
N ALA A 167 -3.84 18.95 1.40
CA ALA A 167 -2.43 18.56 1.35
C ALA A 167 -1.50 19.69 1.81
N ARG A 168 -1.76 20.94 1.40
CA ARG A 168 -1.01 22.12 1.86
C ARG A 168 -1.09 22.31 3.37
N LEU A 169 -2.28 22.22 3.94
CA LEU A 169 -2.51 22.40 5.38
C LEU A 169 -1.85 21.29 6.21
N LEU A 170 -1.91 20.06 5.73
CA LEU A 170 -1.18 18.92 6.33
C LEU A 170 0.33 19.15 6.27
N GLY A 171 0.83 19.62 5.13
CA GLY A 171 2.24 19.96 4.96
C GLY A 171 2.73 21.07 5.89
N ALA A 172 1.87 22.06 6.19
CA ALA A 172 2.18 23.09 7.18
C ALA A 172 2.35 22.53 8.61
N GLN A 173 1.80 21.34 8.87
CA GLN A 173 2.02 20.59 10.13
C GLN A 173 3.18 19.58 10.03
N GLY A 174 3.83 19.50 8.87
CA GLY A 174 4.91 18.55 8.61
C GLY A 174 4.44 17.17 8.13
N VAL A 175 3.15 16.96 7.90
CA VAL A 175 2.60 15.69 7.41
C VAL A 175 2.75 15.61 5.89
N TRP A 176 3.38 14.55 5.40
CA TRP A 176 3.46 14.26 3.98
C TRP A 176 2.28 13.40 3.53
N VAL A 177 1.79 13.67 2.33
CA VAL A 177 0.66 12.98 1.69
C VAL A 177 1.23 12.02 0.65
N ASP A 178 0.82 10.77 0.70
CA ASP A 178 1.30 9.75 -0.24
C ASP A 178 0.84 10.05 -1.67
N GLN A 179 -0.46 10.33 -1.84
CA GLN A 179 -1.01 10.60 -3.16
C GLN A 179 -2.10 11.67 -3.12
N VAL A 180 -2.12 12.53 -4.13
CA VAL A 180 -3.23 13.42 -4.44
C VAL A 180 -3.71 13.14 -5.85
N THR A 181 -4.98 12.73 -5.98
CA THR A 181 -5.66 12.51 -7.26
C THR A 181 -6.72 13.59 -7.49
N THR A 182 -6.58 14.34 -8.58
CA THR A 182 -7.60 15.30 -9.00
C THR A 182 -8.35 14.78 -10.22
N LEU A 183 -9.68 14.85 -10.15
CA LEU A 183 -10.62 14.39 -11.18
C LEU A 183 -11.36 15.61 -11.73
N ASP A 184 -11.03 15.99 -12.94
CA ASP A 184 -11.56 17.18 -13.64
C ASP A 184 -11.62 18.43 -12.76
N PRO A 185 -10.48 18.86 -12.17
CA PRO A 185 -10.46 19.89 -11.14
C PRO A 185 -10.88 21.24 -11.70
N ASP A 186 -11.92 21.84 -11.06
CA ASP A 186 -12.50 23.12 -11.44
C ASP A 186 -12.79 23.96 -10.19
N PRO A 187 -11.83 24.81 -9.74
CA PRO A 187 -12.02 25.71 -8.61
C PRO A 187 -12.95 26.86 -8.99
N VAL A 188 -13.92 27.18 -8.13
CA VAL A 188 -14.89 28.22 -8.37
C VAL A 188 -14.47 29.52 -7.68
N SER A 189 -13.90 30.44 -8.43
CA SER A 189 -13.36 31.72 -7.90
C SER A 189 -14.41 32.58 -7.20
N LEU A 190 -15.67 32.52 -7.60
CA LEU A 190 -16.80 33.23 -6.96
C LEU A 190 -16.95 32.84 -5.48
N TYR A 191 -16.58 31.62 -5.10
CA TYR A 191 -16.62 31.11 -3.73
C TYR A 191 -15.31 31.32 -2.98
N GLY A 192 -14.30 31.89 -3.64
CA GLY A 192 -12.97 32.12 -3.06
C GLY A 192 -12.11 30.85 -3.01
N ASP A 193 -12.36 29.91 -3.92
CA ASP A 193 -11.56 28.70 -4.00
C ASP A 193 -10.15 29.03 -4.52
N PRO A 194 -9.09 28.50 -3.89
CA PRO A 194 -7.73 28.67 -4.39
C PRO A 194 -7.52 27.87 -5.69
N ALA A 195 -6.57 28.34 -6.49
CA ALA A 195 -6.12 27.58 -7.65
C ALA A 195 -5.52 26.24 -7.23
N ILE A 196 -5.73 25.21 -8.07
CA ILE A 196 -5.19 23.88 -7.87
C ILE A 196 -3.65 23.93 -7.90
N LYS A 197 -3.02 23.40 -6.86
CA LYS A 197 -1.55 23.38 -6.73
C LYS A 197 -1.09 22.15 -6.02
N ASN A 198 -0.01 21.53 -6.49
CA ASN A 198 0.71 20.49 -5.75
C ASN A 198 1.84 21.08 -4.93
N TYR A 199 2.04 20.54 -3.74
CA TYR A 199 3.04 20.99 -2.78
C TYR A 199 4.14 19.94 -2.59
N ALA A 200 5.29 20.36 -2.05
CA ALA A 200 6.47 19.51 -1.90
C ALA A 200 6.25 18.29 -1.00
N ASN A 201 5.24 18.33 -0.11
CA ASN A 201 4.86 17.22 0.76
C ASN A 201 3.96 16.16 0.11
N VAL A 202 3.68 16.26 -1.19
CA VAL A 202 2.90 15.25 -1.93
C VAL A 202 3.87 14.36 -2.68
N LEU A 203 3.92 13.07 -2.36
CA LEU A 203 4.86 12.13 -2.97
C LEU A 203 4.50 11.84 -4.42
N PHE A 204 3.23 11.57 -4.67
CA PHE A 204 2.72 11.31 -6.00
C PHE A 204 1.45 12.12 -6.24
N ALA A 205 1.35 12.79 -7.38
CA ALA A 205 0.15 13.50 -7.78
C ALA A 205 -0.26 13.07 -9.18
N ASP A 206 -1.52 12.72 -9.35
CA ASP A 206 -2.12 12.40 -10.64
C ASP A 206 -3.39 13.22 -10.87
N ASN A 207 -3.63 13.54 -12.14
CA ASN A 207 -4.71 14.39 -12.59
C ASN A 207 -5.32 13.83 -13.85
N TYR A 208 -6.61 13.55 -13.80
CA TYR A 208 -7.43 13.09 -14.92
C TYR A 208 -8.42 14.17 -15.25
N TRP A 209 -8.41 14.67 -16.48
CA TRP A 209 -9.17 15.87 -16.86
C TRP A 209 -9.63 15.82 -18.31
N GLN A 210 -10.64 16.61 -18.65
CA GLN A 210 -11.16 16.77 -19.99
C GLN A 210 -11.35 18.26 -20.35
N ASP A 211 -11.43 18.57 -21.64
CA ASP A 211 -11.73 19.89 -22.21
C ASP A 211 -12.84 19.83 -23.27
N MET A 212 -13.79 18.90 -23.10
CA MET A 212 -14.89 18.65 -24.01
C MET A 212 -16.18 19.41 -23.64
N GLY A 213 -16.14 20.19 -22.58
CA GLY A 213 -17.25 21.03 -22.17
C GLY A 213 -17.46 22.19 -23.13
N ASP A 214 -18.70 22.42 -23.53
CA ASP A 214 -19.09 23.40 -24.55
C ASP A 214 -19.75 24.67 -23.99
N GLY A 215 -19.38 25.10 -22.81
CA GLY A 215 -19.88 26.35 -22.29
C GLY A 215 -19.91 26.52 -20.78
N LEU A 216 -20.56 27.59 -20.35
CA LEU A 216 -20.62 28.02 -18.96
C LEU A 216 -21.25 27.01 -17.99
N LEU A 217 -22.02 26.05 -18.52
CA LEU A 217 -22.77 25.06 -17.74
C LEU A 217 -22.10 23.67 -17.70
N VAL A 218 -21.11 23.44 -18.54
CA VAL A 218 -20.33 22.19 -18.56
C VAL A 218 -18.87 22.57 -18.34
N PRO A 219 -18.38 22.51 -17.10
CA PRO A 219 -17.03 22.94 -16.81
C PRO A 219 -16.01 22.01 -17.45
N ASN A 220 -14.88 22.58 -17.84
CA ASN A 220 -13.69 21.86 -18.23
C ASN A 220 -12.75 21.76 -17.02
N GLY A 221 -12.15 20.62 -16.85
CA GLY A 221 -11.01 20.50 -15.94
C GLY A 221 -9.77 21.18 -16.48
N GLN A 222 -8.70 21.05 -15.75
CA GLN A 222 -7.44 21.69 -16.09
C GLN A 222 -6.24 20.83 -15.77
N MET A 223 -5.14 21.09 -16.46
CA MET A 223 -3.84 20.53 -16.10
C MET A 223 -3.39 21.03 -14.73
N VAL A 224 -2.78 20.14 -13.96
CA VAL A 224 -2.23 20.46 -12.64
C VAL A 224 -0.71 20.35 -12.68
N SER A 225 -0.02 21.47 -12.46
CA SER A 225 1.44 21.50 -12.44
C SER A 225 2.01 20.57 -11.35
N GLY A 226 3.04 19.80 -11.69
CA GLY A 226 3.66 18.84 -10.77
C GLY A 226 2.86 17.57 -10.55
N ALA A 227 1.85 17.28 -11.38
CA ALA A 227 1.11 16.03 -11.39
C ALA A 227 1.35 15.24 -12.69
N TYR A 228 1.08 13.95 -12.65
CA TYR A 228 0.81 13.18 -13.85
C TYR A 228 -0.52 13.62 -14.43
N ASN A 229 -0.49 14.21 -15.62
CA ASN A 229 -1.68 14.72 -16.27
C ASN A 229 -2.13 13.78 -17.38
N ARG A 230 -3.29 13.18 -17.22
CA ARG A 230 -3.94 12.37 -18.25
C ARG A 230 -5.16 13.11 -18.76
N GLN A 231 -5.10 13.66 -19.97
CA GLN A 231 -6.26 14.22 -20.64
C GLN A 231 -7.12 13.08 -21.20
N LEU A 232 -8.41 13.10 -20.87
CA LEU A 232 -9.41 12.18 -21.38
C LEU A 232 -10.09 12.86 -22.58
N THR A 233 -10.03 12.23 -23.73
CA THR A 233 -10.46 12.84 -25.01
C THR A 233 -11.62 12.12 -25.68
N ASN A 234 -12.10 11.04 -25.08
CA ASN A 234 -13.19 10.24 -25.62
C ASN A 234 -14.04 9.67 -24.48
N LEU A 235 -15.01 10.45 -24.05
CA LEU A 235 -15.94 10.11 -22.97
C LEU A 235 -17.39 10.12 -23.50
N ASP A 236 -17.62 9.62 -24.71
CA ASP A 236 -18.97 9.50 -25.27
C ASP A 236 -19.77 8.46 -24.49
N GLY A 237 -20.93 8.85 -24.00
CA GLY A 237 -21.80 8.04 -23.14
C GLY A 237 -21.71 8.43 -21.66
N GLY A 238 -21.98 7.50 -20.76
CA GLY A 238 -21.92 7.75 -19.32
C GLY A 238 -22.95 8.75 -18.81
N TYR A 239 -22.49 9.76 -18.11
CA TYR A 239 -23.33 10.88 -17.66
C TYR A 239 -23.69 11.84 -18.80
N SER A 240 -24.63 12.73 -18.54
CA SER A 240 -24.97 13.81 -19.50
C SER A 240 -23.89 14.90 -19.59
N SER A 241 -22.84 14.81 -18.80
CA SER A 241 -21.73 15.76 -18.73
C SER A 241 -20.40 15.03 -18.67
N SER A 242 -19.50 15.33 -19.61
CA SER A 242 -18.11 14.84 -19.63
C SER A 242 -17.35 15.19 -18.35
N HIS A 243 -17.73 16.26 -17.65
CA HIS A 243 -17.20 16.61 -16.34
C HIS A 243 -17.43 15.50 -15.29
N SER A 244 -18.61 14.90 -15.29
CA SER A 244 -18.94 13.78 -14.40
C SER A 244 -18.37 12.45 -14.91
N ASP A 245 -18.17 12.30 -16.22
CA ASP A 245 -17.59 11.08 -16.78
C ASP A 245 -16.13 10.87 -16.35
N VAL A 246 -15.41 11.90 -15.95
CA VAL A 246 -14.05 11.77 -15.43
C VAL A 246 -14.03 10.95 -14.14
N HIS A 247 -14.94 11.18 -13.20
CA HIS A 247 -14.98 10.34 -11.99
C HIS A 247 -15.51 8.94 -12.29
N LEU A 248 -16.40 8.76 -13.25
CA LEU A 248 -16.86 7.45 -13.71
C LEU A 248 -15.73 6.68 -14.41
N TRP A 249 -14.93 7.35 -15.23
CA TRP A 249 -13.73 6.80 -15.82
C TRP A 249 -12.76 6.31 -14.73
N TYR A 250 -12.50 7.14 -13.72
CA TYR A 250 -11.62 6.76 -12.62
C TYR A 250 -12.16 5.56 -11.82
N HIS A 251 -13.49 5.52 -11.58
CA HIS A 251 -14.16 4.35 -10.99
C HIS A 251 -13.90 3.08 -11.81
N GLY A 252 -13.92 3.16 -13.13
CA GLY A 252 -13.58 2.05 -14.03
C GLY A 252 -12.15 1.55 -13.91
N THR A 253 -11.21 2.32 -13.36
CA THR A 253 -9.86 1.86 -13.03
C THR A 253 -9.76 1.15 -11.68
N ILE A 254 -10.78 1.28 -10.83
CA ILE A 254 -10.92 0.55 -9.57
C ILE A 254 -11.70 -0.76 -9.83
N GLN A 255 -12.84 -0.66 -10.49
CA GLN A 255 -13.65 -1.81 -10.89
C GLN A 255 -13.37 -2.13 -12.36
N LEU A 256 -12.50 -3.11 -12.61
CA LEU A 256 -12.06 -3.48 -13.96
C LEU A 256 -13.12 -4.29 -14.72
N GLU A 257 -14.12 -4.84 -14.03
CA GLU A 257 -15.22 -5.57 -14.65
C GLU A 257 -16.31 -4.61 -15.16
N THR A 258 -17.00 -4.99 -16.23
CA THR A 258 -18.19 -4.27 -16.73
C THR A 258 -19.48 -4.97 -16.30
N PRO A 259 -20.50 -4.20 -15.96
CA PRO A 259 -20.50 -2.73 -15.83
C PRO A 259 -19.83 -2.27 -14.52
N ALA A 260 -18.96 -1.26 -14.58
CA ALA A 260 -18.59 -0.48 -13.42
C ALA A 260 -19.67 0.59 -13.23
N SER A 261 -20.29 0.69 -12.06
CA SER A 261 -21.53 1.44 -11.91
C SER A 261 -21.49 2.42 -10.75
N ASP A 262 -21.89 3.66 -11.05
CA ASP A 262 -22.38 4.62 -10.07
C ASP A 262 -23.91 4.44 -9.88
N THR A 263 -24.55 5.23 -9.03
CA THR A 263 -25.99 5.08 -8.78
C THR A 263 -26.86 5.57 -9.95
N GLN A 264 -26.35 6.44 -10.82
CA GLN A 264 -27.10 7.06 -11.91
C GLN A 264 -26.73 6.52 -13.29
N THR A 265 -25.54 5.97 -13.44
CA THR A 265 -25.05 5.47 -14.73
C THR A 265 -24.01 4.36 -14.53
N ASN A 266 -23.69 3.69 -15.62
CA ASN A 266 -22.69 2.62 -15.61
C ASN A 266 -21.78 2.73 -16.84
N ILE A 267 -20.65 2.04 -16.77
CA ILE A 267 -19.73 1.87 -17.91
C ILE A 267 -20.15 0.60 -18.64
N THR A 268 -20.59 0.75 -19.89
CA THR A 268 -20.88 -0.37 -20.78
C THR A 268 -19.61 -0.96 -21.37
N SER A 269 -19.73 -2.12 -22.03
CA SER A 269 -18.59 -2.73 -22.74
C SER A 269 -18.11 -1.87 -23.92
N ALA A 270 -19.02 -1.10 -24.55
CA ALA A 270 -18.66 -0.20 -25.65
C ALA A 270 -17.86 1.00 -25.15
N GLU A 271 -18.29 1.64 -24.06
CA GLU A 271 -17.57 2.74 -23.43
C GLU A 271 -16.21 2.27 -22.91
N ARG A 272 -16.13 1.09 -22.30
CA ARG A 272 -14.85 0.55 -21.85
C ARG A 272 -13.85 0.40 -22.99
N GLN A 273 -14.27 -0.01 -24.17
CA GLN A 273 -13.41 -0.15 -25.36
C GLN A 273 -12.96 1.20 -25.94
N THR A 274 -13.71 2.27 -25.73
CA THR A 274 -13.44 3.60 -26.29
C THR A 274 -12.80 4.56 -25.30
N TRP A 275 -13.12 4.47 -24.02
CA TRP A 275 -12.60 5.37 -22.98
C TRP A 275 -11.20 5.00 -22.51
N TRP A 276 -10.84 3.72 -22.57
CA TRP A 276 -9.55 3.22 -22.13
C TRP A 276 -8.71 2.67 -23.28
N THR A 277 -7.41 2.86 -23.21
CA THR A 277 -6.48 2.07 -23.99
C THR A 277 -6.46 0.61 -23.48
N PRO A 278 -6.01 -0.37 -24.29
CA PRO A 278 -5.94 -1.76 -23.81
C PRO A 278 -5.15 -1.97 -22.52
N ALA A 279 -4.12 -1.15 -22.28
CA ALA A 279 -3.34 -1.21 -21.05
C ALA A 279 -4.08 -0.58 -19.86
N GLU A 280 -4.78 0.52 -20.07
CA GLU A 280 -5.63 1.15 -19.04
C GLU A 280 -6.81 0.25 -18.67
N GLU A 281 -7.40 -0.41 -19.66
CA GLU A 281 -8.51 -1.36 -19.47
C GLU A 281 -8.12 -2.54 -18.55
N LEU A 282 -6.85 -2.93 -18.59
CA LEU A 282 -6.27 -3.93 -17.68
C LEU A 282 -5.88 -3.35 -16.31
N GLY A 283 -6.06 -2.05 -16.06
CA GLY A 283 -5.68 -1.38 -14.82
C GLY A 283 -4.17 -1.36 -14.58
N THR A 284 -3.36 -1.22 -15.63
CA THR A 284 -1.90 -1.39 -15.51
C THR A 284 -1.08 -0.11 -15.63
N ASN A 285 -1.65 0.99 -16.12
CA ASN A 285 -0.87 2.21 -16.41
C ASN A 285 -1.59 3.54 -16.17
N ALA A 286 -2.76 3.53 -15.57
CA ALA A 286 -3.49 4.74 -15.23
C ALA A 286 -4.49 4.51 -14.10
N GLY A 287 -4.86 5.57 -13.41
CA GLY A 287 -5.88 5.56 -12.38
C GLY A 287 -5.40 4.94 -11.07
N PHE A 288 -6.27 4.20 -10.44
CA PHE A 288 -6.09 3.70 -9.08
C PHE A 288 -4.92 2.74 -8.88
N ILE A 289 -4.38 2.16 -9.97
CA ILE A 289 -3.17 1.32 -9.92
C ILE A 289 -2.00 2.05 -9.24
N TYR A 290 -1.93 3.38 -9.32
CA TYR A 290 -0.87 4.17 -8.70
C TYR A 290 -1.07 4.45 -7.21
N SER A 291 -2.18 4.03 -6.61
CA SER A 291 -2.34 4.03 -5.15
C SER A 291 -1.39 3.03 -4.49
N LEU A 292 -1.17 3.16 -3.19
CA LEU A 292 -0.43 2.14 -2.42
C LEU A 292 -1.09 0.77 -2.54
N ILE A 293 -2.42 0.72 -2.48
CA ILE A 293 -3.20 -0.51 -2.68
C ILE A 293 -3.02 -1.05 -4.10
N GLY A 294 -2.98 -0.17 -5.09
CA GLY A 294 -2.80 -0.53 -6.50
C GLY A 294 -1.42 -1.08 -6.82
N GLY A 295 -0.38 -0.57 -6.17
CA GLY A 295 1.00 -1.05 -6.26
C GLY A 295 1.69 -0.83 -7.59
N GLY A 296 1.15 0.01 -8.44
CA GLY A 296 1.77 0.34 -9.71
C GLY A 296 3.09 1.09 -9.54
N ASP A 297 3.99 0.87 -10.48
CA ASP A 297 5.30 1.52 -10.46
C ASP A 297 5.19 3.00 -10.88
N ARG A 298 5.10 3.86 -9.87
CA ARG A 298 5.05 5.32 -10.04
C ARG A 298 6.33 5.89 -10.66
N LEU A 299 7.46 5.18 -10.56
CA LEU A 299 8.74 5.63 -11.10
C LEU A 299 8.86 5.42 -12.61
N SER A 300 8.11 4.46 -13.15
CA SER A 300 8.10 4.16 -14.59
C SER A 300 7.07 4.95 -15.36
N VAL A 301 6.21 5.72 -14.69
CA VAL A 301 5.16 6.49 -15.35
C VAL A 301 5.76 7.53 -16.27
N ALA A 302 5.48 7.40 -17.55
CA ALA A 302 5.82 8.40 -18.56
C ALA A 302 4.62 9.35 -18.75
N GLU A 303 4.85 10.65 -18.62
CA GLU A 303 3.83 11.60 -18.97
C GLU A 303 3.48 11.55 -20.46
N PRO A 304 2.19 11.72 -20.81
CA PRO A 304 1.83 12.07 -22.16
C PRO A 304 2.56 13.36 -22.56
N ALA A 305 3.15 13.38 -23.74
CA ALA A 305 3.83 14.56 -24.25
C ALA A 305 2.86 15.73 -24.35
N GLY A 306 3.13 16.82 -23.64
CA GLY A 306 2.34 18.05 -23.70
C GLY A 306 3.08 19.22 -23.06
N PRO A 307 2.79 20.46 -23.47
CA PRO A 307 3.44 21.65 -22.88
C PRO A 307 3.06 21.79 -21.40
N GLY A 308 4.06 21.95 -20.53
CA GLY A 308 3.88 22.16 -19.09
C GLY A 308 3.76 20.89 -18.27
N THR A 309 3.87 19.74 -18.89
CA THR A 309 3.95 18.47 -18.21
C THR A 309 5.42 18.19 -17.87
N GLY A 310 5.83 18.35 -16.64
CA GLY A 310 7.07 17.78 -16.15
C GLY A 310 6.88 16.26 -16.08
N ARG A 311 7.86 15.46 -16.38
CA ARG A 311 7.72 14.01 -16.20
C ARG A 311 7.49 13.73 -14.73
N ILE A 312 6.44 12.97 -14.39
CA ILE A 312 6.25 12.47 -13.03
C ILE A 312 7.52 11.81 -12.54
N ARG A 313 8.16 11.04 -13.40
CA ARG A 313 9.43 10.41 -13.11
C ARG A 313 10.48 11.42 -12.66
N ASP A 314 10.62 12.55 -13.35
CA ASP A 314 11.58 13.58 -12.96
C ASP A 314 11.11 14.30 -11.69
N GLY A 315 9.83 14.57 -11.57
CA GLY A 315 9.22 15.10 -10.36
C GLY A 315 9.34 14.15 -9.18
N PHE A 316 9.07 12.89 -9.37
CA PHE A 316 9.13 11.88 -8.33
C PHE A 316 10.58 11.51 -7.95
N ASN A 317 11.47 11.35 -8.91
CA ASN A 317 12.89 11.16 -8.61
C ASN A 317 13.48 12.37 -7.90
N GLN A 318 13.02 13.55 -8.24
CA GLN A 318 13.41 14.76 -7.54
C GLN A 318 12.71 14.90 -6.20
N VAL A 319 11.55 14.26 -6.02
CA VAL A 319 10.99 14.11 -4.70
C VAL A 319 11.96 13.39 -3.82
N TRP A 320 12.62 12.40 -4.24
CA TRP A 320 13.61 11.71 -3.44
C TRP A 320 14.92 12.47 -3.31
N ASP A 321 15.25 13.25 -4.26
CA ASP A 321 16.37 14.22 -4.15
C ASP A 321 16.01 15.40 -3.27
N LEU A 322 14.93 15.38 -2.70
CA LEU A 322 14.18 16.32 -2.47
C LEU A 322 14.03 16.92 -1.32
N GLY A 323 13.57 16.64 -0.71
CA GLY A 323 13.26 17.59 0.25
C GLY A 323 13.75 18.95 -0.17
N ILE A 324 14.08 18.98 -1.26
CA ILE A 324 14.70 20.12 -1.78
C ILE A 324 13.58 20.92 -2.37
N ALA A 325 13.36 22.07 -1.74
CA ALA A 325 12.72 23.19 -2.38
C ALA A 325 13.16 23.22 -3.84
N GLY A 326 12.50 22.56 -4.72
CA GLY A 326 13.01 22.53 -6.05
C GLY A 326 12.62 21.35 -6.88
N THR A 327 11.65 20.58 -6.43
CA THR A 327 10.95 19.79 -7.42
C THR A 327 10.42 20.77 -8.44
N PRO A 328 10.85 20.71 -9.70
CA PRO A 328 10.24 21.51 -10.74
C PRO A 328 8.74 21.33 -10.64
N ASN A 329 8.01 22.42 -10.65
CA ASN A 329 6.54 22.41 -10.62
C ASN A 329 5.86 22.01 -9.30
N ARG A 330 6.59 21.84 -8.19
CA ARG A 330 5.99 21.72 -6.85
C ARG A 330 6.09 23.05 -6.10
N ASN A 331 5.03 23.40 -5.39
CA ASN A 331 5.04 24.59 -4.56
C ASN A 331 5.76 24.28 -3.24
N PRO A 332 6.66 25.15 -2.76
CA PRO A 332 7.37 24.91 -1.52
C PRO A 332 6.42 24.96 -0.34
N LEU A 333 6.75 24.19 0.70
CA LEU A 333 6.13 24.32 2.01
C LEU A 333 6.70 25.53 2.77
N PRO A 334 5.97 26.08 3.75
CA PRO A 334 6.53 27.05 4.68
C PRO A 334 7.80 26.51 5.35
N ALA A 335 8.78 27.40 5.60
CA ALA A 335 10.08 27.02 6.15
C ALA A 335 9.99 26.34 7.53
N ASP A 336 8.99 26.70 8.32
CA ASP A 336 8.76 26.20 9.68
C ASP A 336 7.60 25.20 9.73
N SER A 337 7.37 24.43 8.67
CA SER A 337 6.41 23.33 8.72
C SER A 337 6.81 22.33 9.79
N GLY A 338 5.82 21.86 10.53
CA GLY A 338 5.94 21.11 11.78
C GLY A 338 6.88 19.90 11.80
N SER A 339 7.01 19.30 12.95
CA SER A 339 7.98 18.23 13.23
C SER A 339 7.43 16.82 13.08
N TRP A 340 6.38 16.61 12.31
CA TRP A 340 5.82 15.27 12.12
C TRP A 340 6.83 14.37 11.41
N PRO A 341 7.14 13.16 11.93
CA PRO A 341 8.03 12.24 11.24
C PRO A 341 7.29 11.57 10.08
N ASN A 342 7.98 11.35 8.97
CA ASN A 342 7.41 10.74 7.78
C ASN A 342 8.30 9.60 7.26
N LEU A 343 7.66 8.51 6.87
CA LEU A 343 8.23 7.47 6.02
C LEU A 343 7.67 7.66 4.62
N LEU A 344 8.55 7.77 3.64
CA LEU A 344 8.20 8.12 2.27
C LEU A 344 8.26 6.91 1.35
N ARG A 345 9.15 5.97 1.64
CA ARG A 345 9.33 4.74 0.91
C ARG A 345 9.96 3.69 1.82
N LEU A 346 9.54 2.45 1.64
CA LEU A 346 10.11 1.27 2.28
C LEU A 346 10.13 0.13 1.27
N ASN A 347 11.29 -0.49 1.07
CA ASN A 347 11.41 -1.65 0.20
C ASN A 347 12.26 -2.73 0.87
N VAL A 348 11.90 -3.98 0.62
CA VAL A 348 12.81 -5.11 0.84
C VAL A 348 13.78 -5.18 -0.33
N THR A 349 15.07 -5.23 -0.05
CA THR A 349 16.12 -5.39 -1.05
C THR A 349 16.54 -6.86 -1.14
N GLY A 350 16.76 -7.36 -2.36
CA GLY A 350 17.10 -8.76 -2.57
C GLY A 350 15.89 -9.69 -2.64
N THR A 351 16.03 -10.90 -2.06
CA THR A 351 14.95 -11.89 -2.08
C THR A 351 13.93 -11.67 -0.95
N ASN A 352 12.68 -11.92 -1.25
CA ASN A 352 11.59 -11.94 -0.27
C ASN A 352 11.23 -13.37 0.21
N HIS A 353 12.00 -14.38 -0.23
CA HIS A 353 11.91 -15.76 0.23
C HIS A 353 13.14 -16.09 1.07
N LEU A 354 12.98 -16.15 2.38
CA LEU A 354 14.05 -16.30 3.36
C LEU A 354 13.73 -17.43 4.33
N SER A 355 14.76 -17.91 5.02
CA SER A 355 14.60 -18.74 6.21
C SER A 355 14.55 -17.86 7.46
N VAL A 356 13.86 -18.30 8.52
CA VAL A 356 13.73 -17.55 9.78
C VAL A 356 15.07 -17.35 10.54
N ASP A 357 16.17 -17.81 10.03
CA ASP A 357 17.55 -17.63 10.52
C ASP A 357 18.43 -16.80 9.56
N GLU A 358 17.83 -16.19 8.54
CA GLU A 358 18.51 -15.28 7.61
C GLU A 358 18.25 -13.81 8.00
N THR A 359 18.62 -12.90 7.13
CA THR A 359 18.51 -11.45 7.36
C THR A 359 17.66 -10.82 6.26
N VAL A 360 16.70 -9.99 6.65
CA VAL A 360 15.94 -9.14 5.72
C VAL A 360 16.71 -7.84 5.54
N SER A 361 17.14 -7.54 4.32
CA SER A 361 17.76 -6.25 3.99
C SER A 361 16.70 -5.28 3.46
N VAL A 362 16.72 -4.04 3.93
CA VAL A 362 15.74 -3.02 3.58
C VAL A 362 16.40 -1.71 3.19
N GLU A 363 15.71 -0.95 2.35
CA GLU A 363 15.97 0.47 2.12
C GLU A 363 14.73 1.28 2.48
N PHE A 364 14.92 2.48 2.98
CA PHE A 364 13.83 3.38 3.33
C PHE A 364 14.22 4.84 3.13
N TYR A 365 13.21 5.69 2.97
CA TYR A 365 13.36 7.13 2.91
C TYR A 365 12.52 7.76 4.00
N ASP A 366 13.11 8.70 4.73
CA ASP A 366 12.45 9.43 5.81
C ASP A 366 12.63 10.94 5.69
N GLN A 367 11.72 11.66 6.30
CA GLN A 367 11.78 13.10 6.45
C GLN A 367 11.15 13.50 7.79
N PHE A 368 11.84 14.31 8.59
CA PHE A 368 11.23 14.91 9.77
C PHE A 368 12.07 16.05 10.34
N GLY A 369 11.38 16.88 11.13
CA GLY A 369 11.98 17.96 11.89
C GLY A 369 12.39 19.15 11.03
N SER A 370 12.50 20.30 11.67
CA SER A 370 12.99 21.55 11.05
C SER A 370 14.50 21.72 11.17
N SER A 371 15.18 20.83 11.90
CA SER A 371 16.64 20.86 12.11
C SER A 371 17.20 19.46 12.34
N THR A 372 18.52 19.32 12.11
CA THR A 372 19.26 18.08 12.37
C THR A 372 19.37 17.70 13.86
N ALA A 373 18.97 18.60 14.77
CA ALA A 373 18.91 18.32 16.21
C ALA A 373 17.64 17.56 16.64
N ALA A 374 16.63 17.45 15.76
CA ALA A 374 15.47 16.61 16.01
C ALA A 374 15.87 15.13 16.02
N VAL A 375 15.19 14.33 16.84
CA VAL A 375 15.43 12.89 16.96
C VAL A 375 14.11 12.16 16.77
N ALA A 376 14.14 11.12 15.97
CA ALA A 376 13.06 10.15 15.85
C ALA A 376 13.61 8.73 15.96
N THR A 377 12.74 7.77 16.11
CA THR A 377 13.08 6.35 16.10
C THR A 377 12.33 5.68 14.98
N VAL A 378 13.01 4.88 14.16
CA VAL A 378 12.37 3.96 13.22
C VAL A 378 12.47 2.54 13.77
N ALA A 379 11.34 1.84 13.81
CA ALA A 379 11.26 0.42 14.12
C ALA A 379 10.77 -0.36 12.89
N PHE A 380 11.32 -1.55 12.67
CA PHE A 380 10.91 -2.47 11.63
C PHE A 380 10.25 -3.70 12.25
N LEU A 381 9.07 -4.04 11.76
CA LEU A 381 8.21 -5.08 12.31
C LEU A 381 7.74 -6.02 11.20
N LEU A 382 7.55 -7.28 11.56
CA LEU A 382 6.83 -8.25 10.74
C LEU A 382 5.38 -8.27 11.18
N ASP A 383 4.48 -8.18 10.21
CA ASP A 383 3.04 -8.20 10.42
C ASP A 383 2.41 -9.29 9.55
N ARG A 384 1.40 -9.98 10.05
CA ARG A 384 0.72 -11.07 9.33
C ARG A 384 -0.42 -10.60 8.45
N ASP A 385 -0.90 -9.43 8.70
CA ASP A 385 -1.86 -8.71 7.88
C ASP A 385 -1.32 -7.33 7.48
N VAL A 386 -2.13 -6.32 7.32
CA VAL A 386 -1.69 -4.95 6.99
C VAL A 386 -2.36 -3.92 7.91
N ASN A 387 -2.62 -4.31 9.16
CA ASN A 387 -3.22 -3.46 10.18
C ASN A 387 -2.24 -3.16 11.31
N PRO A 388 -1.67 -1.95 11.43
CA PRO A 388 -0.67 -1.63 12.45
C PRO A 388 -1.27 -1.39 13.84
N TYR A 389 -2.53 -1.73 14.09
CA TYR A 389 -3.26 -1.40 15.32
C TYR A 389 -3.69 -2.60 16.16
N ASP A 390 -3.45 -3.83 15.72
CA ASP A 390 -3.98 -5.02 16.36
C ASP A 390 -2.99 -5.76 17.29
N THR A 391 -1.75 -5.28 17.40
CA THR A 391 -0.72 -5.78 18.30
C THR A 391 -0.19 -7.20 18.02
N ASN A 392 -0.30 -7.67 16.78
CA ASN A 392 0.23 -8.97 16.35
C ASN A 392 1.62 -8.88 15.70
N GLU A 393 2.20 -7.69 15.62
CA GLU A 393 3.45 -7.40 14.98
C GLU A 393 4.65 -7.91 15.81
N ILE A 394 5.68 -8.39 15.09
CA ILE A 394 6.94 -8.84 15.68
C ILE A 394 8.02 -7.80 15.36
N GLU A 395 8.49 -7.06 16.37
CA GLU A 395 9.58 -6.10 16.19
C GLU A 395 10.91 -6.82 15.93
N LEU A 396 11.58 -6.47 14.81
CA LEU A 396 12.87 -7.02 14.42
C LEU A 396 14.03 -6.15 14.91
N ALA A 397 13.92 -4.84 14.71
CA ALA A 397 14.97 -3.89 15.08
C ALA A 397 14.42 -2.47 15.20
N GLN A 398 15.14 -1.63 15.93
CA GLN A 398 14.83 -0.22 16.12
C GLN A 398 16.10 0.63 16.02
N PHE A 399 16.03 1.78 15.35
CA PHE A 399 17.17 2.68 15.16
C PHE A 399 16.77 4.12 15.45
N ALA A 400 17.70 4.87 16.03
CA ALA A 400 17.55 6.32 16.19
C ALA A 400 17.95 7.03 14.89
N LEU A 401 17.16 8.02 14.48
CA LEU A 401 17.38 8.86 13.31
C LEU A 401 17.57 10.31 13.74
N ALA A 402 18.48 11.02 13.08
CA ALA A 402 18.64 12.46 13.21
C ALA A 402 17.69 13.18 12.25
N GLY A 403 17.21 14.35 12.63
CA GLY A 403 16.31 15.14 11.79
C GLY A 403 16.93 15.54 10.46
N THR A 404 16.10 15.57 9.42
CA THR A 404 16.54 15.83 8.05
C THR A 404 16.45 17.31 7.65
N GLY A 405 15.62 18.07 8.37
CA GLY A 405 15.23 19.43 7.97
C GLY A 405 13.93 19.44 7.15
N THR A 406 13.27 20.60 7.10
CA THR A 406 11.90 20.76 6.55
C THR A 406 11.71 20.24 5.14
N ASN A 407 12.71 20.42 4.29
CA ASN A 407 12.63 20.07 2.87
C ASN A 407 13.73 19.08 2.45
N SER A 408 14.24 18.29 3.38
CA SER A 408 15.31 17.34 3.10
C SER A 408 14.86 15.92 3.41
N VAL A 409 15.16 15.00 2.52
CA VAL A 409 14.86 13.57 2.64
C VAL A 409 16.16 12.84 2.97
N SER A 410 16.10 11.89 3.89
CA SER A 410 17.18 10.98 4.19
C SER A 410 16.96 9.62 3.51
N TYR A 411 18.03 8.98 3.12
CA TYR A 411 18.06 7.61 2.65
C TYR A 411 18.78 6.74 3.67
N GLY A 412 18.16 5.64 4.07
CA GLY A 412 18.71 4.67 4.99
C GLY A 412 18.61 3.25 4.47
N THR A 413 19.51 2.41 4.95
CA THR A 413 19.45 0.95 4.76
C THR A 413 19.59 0.28 6.11
N ALA A 414 18.98 -0.90 6.28
CA ALA A 414 19.12 -1.70 7.47
C ALA A 414 19.11 -3.19 7.13
N ASP A 415 19.93 -3.93 7.86
CA ASP A 415 19.92 -5.38 7.88
C ASP A 415 19.22 -5.85 9.15
N LEU A 416 18.12 -6.58 8.99
CA LEU A 416 17.20 -7.01 10.04
C LEU A 416 17.35 -8.52 10.25
N PRO A 417 18.16 -8.97 11.22
CA PRO A 417 18.35 -10.39 11.46
C PRO A 417 17.05 -11.02 11.99
N LEU A 418 16.65 -12.12 11.37
CA LEU A 418 15.53 -12.93 11.84
C LEU A 418 16.00 -13.87 12.96
N ASN A 419 15.16 -14.05 13.96
CA ASN A 419 15.44 -14.95 15.07
C ASN A 419 14.38 -16.06 15.12
N PRO A 420 14.73 -17.32 14.82
CA PRO A 420 13.80 -18.43 14.79
C PRO A 420 13.12 -18.71 16.14
N ALA A 421 13.64 -18.18 17.25
CA ALA A 421 13.01 -18.27 18.57
C ALA A 421 11.81 -17.34 18.72
N SER A 422 11.74 -16.24 17.96
CA SER A 422 10.67 -15.23 18.05
C SER A 422 9.88 -15.05 16.75
N VAL A 423 10.43 -15.50 15.62
CA VAL A 423 9.80 -15.35 14.30
C VAL A 423 9.37 -16.72 13.77
N PRO A 424 8.09 -17.10 13.86
CA PRO A 424 7.59 -18.33 13.26
C PRO A 424 7.65 -18.27 11.72
N PRO A 425 7.82 -19.42 11.04
CA PRO A 425 7.66 -19.48 9.60
C PRO A 425 6.27 -19.02 9.14
N GLY A 426 6.18 -18.45 7.96
CA GLY A 426 4.92 -17.95 7.39
C GLY A 426 5.10 -16.78 6.43
N ASN A 427 3.97 -16.20 6.02
CA ASN A 427 3.94 -15.01 5.20
C ASN A 427 3.76 -13.78 6.08
N TYR A 428 4.50 -12.73 5.75
CA TYR A 428 4.50 -11.48 6.49
C TYR A 428 4.53 -10.27 5.55
N SER A 429 3.93 -9.19 5.99
CA SER A 429 4.17 -7.85 5.50
C SER A 429 5.27 -7.20 6.36
N LEU A 430 6.20 -6.48 5.74
CA LEU A 430 7.18 -5.70 6.48
C LEU A 430 6.60 -4.31 6.74
N LEU A 431 6.53 -3.94 8.00
CA LEU A 431 6.06 -2.64 8.49
C LEU A 431 7.23 -1.82 9.03
N ALA A 432 7.30 -0.54 8.68
CA ALA A 432 8.13 0.42 9.37
C ALA A 432 7.25 1.41 10.15
N ARG A 433 7.67 1.71 11.38
CA ARG A 433 7.06 2.70 12.27
C ARG A 433 8.10 3.75 12.64
N ILE A 434 7.87 5.00 12.26
CA ILE A 434 8.71 6.12 12.70
C ILE A 434 7.96 6.94 13.75
N SER A 435 8.66 7.32 14.85
CA SER A 435 8.07 8.12 15.92
C SER A 435 9.08 9.08 16.53
N ASN A 436 8.64 10.30 16.85
CA ASN A 436 9.39 11.28 17.64
C ASN A 436 8.88 11.39 19.08
N GLY A 437 8.04 10.46 19.51
CA GLY A 437 7.41 10.43 20.82
C GLY A 437 6.10 11.23 20.92
N ALA A 438 5.92 12.26 20.10
CA ALA A 438 4.67 13.02 20.01
C ALA A 438 3.78 12.54 18.85
N HIS A 439 4.39 12.16 17.77
CA HIS A 439 3.72 11.72 16.53
C HIS A 439 4.35 10.45 16.00
N THR A 440 3.54 9.62 15.36
CA THR A 440 3.93 8.36 14.76
C THR A 440 3.43 8.29 13.32
N ARG A 441 4.18 7.61 12.46
CA ARG A 441 3.73 7.22 11.10
C ARG A 441 4.12 5.79 10.81
N TYR A 442 3.29 5.13 10.02
CA TYR A 442 3.46 3.75 9.58
C TYR A 442 3.59 3.67 8.08
N LEU A 443 4.35 2.72 7.59
CA LEU A 443 4.44 2.41 6.15
C LEU A 443 4.77 0.94 5.96
N TYR A 444 4.00 0.25 5.11
CA TYR A 444 4.27 -1.12 4.69
C TYR A 444 5.14 -1.14 3.44
N ALA A 445 6.06 -2.12 3.39
CA ALA A 445 6.74 -2.44 2.14
C ALA A 445 5.77 -3.12 1.17
N PRO A 446 5.92 -2.87 -0.16
CA PRO A 446 5.04 -3.48 -1.15
C PRO A 446 5.24 -4.99 -1.30
N GLN A 447 6.38 -5.54 -0.85
CA GLN A 447 6.69 -6.95 -0.97
C GLN A 447 6.20 -7.74 0.23
N THR A 448 5.62 -8.92 -0.02
CA THR A 448 5.38 -9.92 1.01
C THR A 448 6.62 -10.74 1.24
N LEU A 449 6.99 -10.96 2.49
CA LEU A 449 8.03 -11.87 2.90
C LEU A 449 7.45 -13.27 3.10
N THR A 450 8.07 -14.28 2.50
CA THR A 450 7.79 -15.70 2.77
C THR A 450 8.95 -16.26 3.56
N LEU A 451 8.69 -16.61 4.82
CA LEU A 451 9.69 -17.12 5.75
C LEU A 451 9.54 -18.64 5.90
N ALA A 452 10.54 -19.37 5.44
CA ALA A 452 10.66 -20.82 5.62
C ALA A 452 11.22 -21.16 7.01
N PRO A 453 11.03 -22.40 7.52
CA PRO A 453 11.66 -22.87 8.74
C PRO A 453 13.18 -22.72 8.70
N SER A 454 13.79 -22.61 9.89
CA SER A 454 15.26 -22.55 10.02
C SER A 454 15.94 -23.72 9.33
N ARG A 455 17.05 -23.46 8.68
CA ARG A 455 17.92 -24.48 8.06
C ARG A 455 19.00 -24.99 9.00
N GLN A 456 19.04 -24.51 10.25
CA GLN A 456 19.99 -25.02 11.24
C GLN A 456 19.73 -26.50 11.54
N PRO A 457 20.75 -27.35 11.53
CA PRO A 457 20.57 -28.77 11.83
C PRO A 457 20.00 -28.99 13.23
N PRO A 458 19.10 -29.98 13.42
CA PRO A 458 18.62 -30.35 14.74
C PRO A 458 19.77 -30.96 15.59
N VAL A 459 19.69 -30.79 16.90
CA VAL A 459 20.70 -31.27 17.85
C VAL A 459 20.10 -32.39 18.71
N LEU A 460 20.86 -33.48 18.90
CA LEU A 460 20.46 -34.55 19.81
C LEU A 460 21.00 -34.26 21.22
N LEU A 461 20.09 -34.27 22.19
CA LEU A 461 20.39 -33.99 23.59
C LEU A 461 19.90 -35.15 24.48
N SER A 462 20.44 -35.26 25.69
CA SER A 462 19.94 -36.14 26.75
C SER A 462 19.70 -37.60 26.32
N ALA A 463 20.65 -38.15 25.52
CA ALA A 463 20.56 -39.54 25.08
C ALA A 463 20.75 -40.53 26.26
N GLY A 464 19.90 -41.53 26.31
CA GLY A 464 19.95 -42.54 27.37
C GLY A 464 18.78 -43.50 27.36
N PHE A 465 18.86 -44.49 28.25
CA PHE A 465 17.74 -45.44 28.45
C PHE A 465 16.65 -44.83 29.32
N ARG A 466 15.41 -44.94 28.86
CA ARG A 466 14.18 -44.52 29.54
C ARG A 466 13.21 -45.73 29.56
N ASN A 467 12.95 -46.30 30.73
CA ASN A 467 12.05 -47.46 30.87
C ASN A 467 12.39 -48.63 29.88
N ASP A 468 13.65 -49.07 29.87
CA ASP A 468 14.19 -50.11 28.98
C ASP A 468 14.22 -49.79 27.47
N SER A 469 13.80 -48.62 27.05
CA SER A 469 13.92 -48.13 25.67
C SER A 469 14.98 -47.04 25.58
N PHE A 470 15.74 -47.01 24.49
CA PHE A 470 16.71 -45.93 24.25
C PHE A 470 15.98 -44.72 23.66
N GLY A 471 16.26 -43.54 24.17
CA GLY A 471 15.67 -42.32 23.70
C GLY A 471 16.60 -41.13 23.84
N PHE A 472 16.24 -40.04 23.21
CA PHE A 472 16.93 -38.76 23.27
C PHE A 472 15.95 -37.62 22.96
N THR A 473 16.33 -36.43 23.38
CA THR A 473 15.60 -35.22 23.04
C THR A 473 16.20 -34.65 21.76
N ILE A 474 15.37 -34.31 20.81
CA ILE A 474 15.75 -33.58 19.58
C ILE A 474 15.41 -32.13 19.79
N SER A 475 16.41 -31.25 19.73
CA SER A 475 16.25 -29.81 19.80
C SER A 475 16.41 -29.21 18.41
N GLY A 476 15.54 -28.28 18.05
CA GLY A 476 15.49 -27.57 16.79
C GLY A 476 14.53 -26.39 16.84
N TRP A 477 14.00 -25.99 15.71
CA TRP A 477 13.12 -24.84 15.62
C TRP A 477 11.71 -25.22 15.16
N PRO A 478 10.66 -24.54 15.63
CA PRO A 478 9.29 -24.78 15.17
C PRO A 478 9.19 -24.72 13.65
N GLY A 479 8.40 -25.63 13.06
CA GLY A 479 8.24 -25.76 11.62
C GLY A 479 9.27 -26.64 10.92
N GLN A 480 10.39 -26.98 11.55
CA GLN A 480 11.36 -27.91 10.97
C GLN A 480 10.78 -29.32 10.86
N ALA A 481 10.87 -29.93 9.69
CA ALA A 481 10.64 -31.35 9.51
C ALA A 481 11.96 -32.10 9.75
N VAL A 482 11.98 -32.97 10.75
CA VAL A 482 13.18 -33.70 11.18
C VAL A 482 13.00 -35.20 10.93
N VAL A 483 13.98 -35.79 10.25
CA VAL A 483 14.07 -37.25 10.06
C VAL A 483 15.05 -37.80 11.09
N VAL A 484 14.58 -38.78 11.88
CA VAL A 484 15.43 -39.60 12.75
C VAL A 484 15.84 -40.83 12.00
N GLU A 485 17.13 -41.09 11.92
CA GLU A 485 17.71 -42.25 11.27
C GLU A 485 18.55 -43.08 12.23
N THR A 486 18.63 -44.37 11.97
CA THR A 486 19.48 -45.31 12.69
C THR A 486 20.42 -46.06 11.77
N SER A 487 21.54 -46.50 12.34
CA SER A 487 22.53 -47.34 11.67
C SER A 487 23.23 -48.27 12.66
N SER A 488 23.58 -49.50 12.21
CA SER A 488 24.43 -50.42 12.95
C SER A 488 25.93 -50.30 12.57
N ASN A 489 26.27 -49.61 11.46
CA ASN A 489 27.60 -49.58 10.90
C ASN A 489 28.10 -48.18 10.50
N LEU A 490 27.33 -47.13 10.78
CA LEU A 490 27.60 -45.73 10.42
C LEU A 490 27.66 -45.44 8.90
N VAL A 491 27.39 -46.45 8.06
CA VAL A 491 27.45 -46.34 6.60
C VAL A 491 26.06 -46.36 6.00
N GLN A 492 25.25 -47.34 6.42
CA GLN A 492 23.85 -47.51 5.97
C GLN A 492 22.93 -46.92 7.04
N TRP A 493 22.10 -46.00 6.63
CA TRP A 493 21.16 -45.33 7.51
C TRP A 493 19.71 -45.64 7.09
N THR A 494 18.88 -45.93 8.04
CA THR A 494 17.44 -46.21 7.83
C THR A 494 16.59 -45.22 8.63
N ALA A 495 15.64 -44.60 7.98
CA ALA A 495 14.71 -43.69 8.64
C ALA A 495 13.81 -44.44 9.60
N LEU A 496 13.73 -43.98 10.84
CA LEU A 496 12.82 -44.49 11.88
C LEU A 496 11.54 -43.66 11.98
N ALA A 497 11.67 -42.34 11.91
CA ALA A 497 10.55 -41.42 12.05
C ALA A 497 10.84 -40.11 11.34
N THR A 498 9.79 -39.46 10.87
CA THR A 498 9.79 -38.08 10.47
C THR A 498 8.79 -37.32 11.31
N ASN A 499 9.21 -36.20 11.91
CA ASN A 499 8.34 -35.40 12.75
C ASN A 499 8.56 -33.91 12.44
N THR A 500 7.49 -33.12 12.44
CA THR A 500 7.57 -31.67 12.35
C THR A 500 7.55 -31.09 13.75
N LEU A 501 8.56 -30.30 14.09
CA LEU A 501 8.66 -29.63 15.37
C LEU A 501 7.56 -28.58 15.52
N THR A 502 6.74 -28.72 16.53
CA THR A 502 5.75 -27.69 16.92
C THR A 502 6.29 -26.80 18.05
N THR A 503 7.32 -27.24 18.72
CA THR A 503 8.06 -26.56 19.79
C THR A 503 9.56 -26.66 19.51
N THR A 504 10.41 -26.09 20.36
CA THR A 504 11.88 -26.12 20.20
C THR A 504 12.51 -27.48 20.47
N SER A 505 11.73 -28.46 20.92
CA SER A 505 12.23 -29.83 21.16
C SER A 505 11.11 -30.85 21.21
N PHE A 506 11.43 -32.11 20.94
CA PHE A 506 10.59 -33.26 21.25
C PHE A 506 11.43 -34.44 21.69
N ASP A 507 10.83 -35.33 22.48
CA ASP A 507 11.45 -36.58 22.92
C ASP A 507 11.15 -37.72 21.93
N PHE A 508 12.23 -38.34 21.44
CA PHE A 508 12.17 -39.52 20.62
C PHE A 508 12.51 -40.75 21.47
N ILE A 509 11.70 -41.80 21.38
CA ILE A 509 11.96 -43.09 22.02
C ILE A 509 11.96 -44.16 20.95
N ASP A 510 13.04 -44.91 20.83
CA ASP A 510 13.08 -46.09 19.97
C ASP A 510 12.45 -47.27 20.68
N ALA A 511 11.20 -47.56 20.35
CA ALA A 511 10.46 -48.67 20.89
C ALA A 511 10.85 -50.02 20.24
N ALA A 512 11.57 -50.02 19.12
CA ALA A 512 12.00 -51.23 18.44
C ALA A 512 13.33 -51.73 19.05
N ARG A 513 13.22 -52.53 20.12
CA ARG A 513 14.39 -53.23 20.67
C ARG A 513 14.81 -54.31 19.69
N THR A 514 15.98 -54.13 19.06
CA THR A 514 16.58 -55.17 18.24
C THR A 514 17.74 -55.80 19.01
N ASP A 515 18.04 -57.04 18.76
CA ASP A 515 19.18 -57.79 19.34
C ASP A 515 20.52 -57.32 18.74
N GLU A 516 20.56 -56.12 18.14
CA GLU A 516 21.77 -55.54 17.57
C GLU A 516 22.74 -55.10 18.69
N PRO A 517 24.03 -55.50 18.62
CA PRO A 517 25.01 -55.21 19.66
C PRO A 517 25.36 -53.71 19.77
N GLN A 518 25.09 -52.92 18.74
CA GLN A 518 25.26 -51.49 18.73
C GLN A 518 24.30 -50.83 17.75
N ARG A 519 23.85 -49.61 18.09
CA ARG A 519 22.93 -48.80 17.28
C ARG A 519 23.30 -47.35 17.41
N TYR A 520 23.43 -46.68 16.27
CA TYR A 520 23.74 -45.27 16.15
C TYR A 520 22.50 -44.49 15.67
N TYR A 521 22.39 -43.25 16.07
CA TYR A 521 21.28 -42.38 15.69
C TYR A 521 21.79 -41.06 15.17
N ARG A 522 21.06 -40.49 14.21
CA ARG A 522 21.23 -39.11 13.77
C ARG A 522 19.88 -38.50 13.50
N ALA A 523 19.81 -37.15 13.60
CA ALA A 523 18.66 -36.37 13.17
C ALA A 523 19.09 -35.43 12.05
N LEU A 524 18.30 -35.35 11.01
CA LEU A 524 18.53 -34.52 9.84
C LEU A 524 17.28 -33.70 9.54
N LEU A 525 17.45 -32.55 8.88
CA LEU A 525 16.30 -31.88 8.25
C LEU A 525 15.78 -32.77 7.12
N ALA A 526 14.47 -32.91 7.03
CA ALA A 526 13.86 -33.54 5.87
C ALA A 526 14.18 -32.72 4.61
N PRO A 527 14.41 -33.39 3.47
CA PRO A 527 14.72 -32.72 2.21
C PRO A 527 13.58 -31.84 1.70
#